data_8df268459f54dee7f50d70f0d60821af
#
_entry.id   8df268459f54dee7f50d70f0d60821af
#
_cell.length_a   1.000
_cell.length_b   1.000
_cell.length_c   1.000
_cell.angle_alpha   90.00
_cell.angle_beta   90.00
_cell.angle_gamma   90.00
#
_symmetry.space_group_name_H-M   'P 1'
#
loop_
_entity.id
_entity.type
_entity.pdbx_description
1 polymer ?
#
loop_
_entity_poly.entity_id
_entity_poly.type
_entity_poly.pdbx_seq_one_letter_code
_entity_poly.pdbx_strand_id
1 'polypeptide(L)' 'MTNPPKYKVGDTLYWYCNEDGRVHNAEVQFVNVAKAGDIYIEVNYEVEVECNGTIKTFFIDDYDAMDSEL' A
#
# COMPACT_ATOMS: atom_id res chain seq x y z
N MET A 1 -3.24 16.90 5.47
CA MET A 1 -3.61 16.02 6.58
C MET A 1 -4.04 14.66 6.05
N THR A 2 -3.48 13.59 6.59
CA THR A 2 -3.75 12.23 6.13
C THR A 2 -4.84 11.60 7.00
N ASN A 3 -5.68 10.77 6.39
CA ASN A 3 -6.71 10.02 7.12
C ASN A 3 -6.09 8.79 7.80
N PRO A 4 -6.80 8.18 8.75
CA PRO A 4 -6.40 6.88 9.30
C PRO A 4 -6.17 5.86 8.17
N PRO A 5 -5.33 4.85 8.40
CA PRO A 5 -5.07 3.82 7.39
C PRO A 5 -6.36 3.16 6.91
N LYS A 6 -6.50 3.00 5.60
CA LYS A 6 -7.65 2.32 4.98
C LYS A 6 -7.52 0.80 5.04
N TYR A 7 -6.29 0.30 5.21
CA TYR A 7 -6.00 -1.13 5.15
C TYR A 7 -5.26 -1.57 6.40
N LYS A 8 -5.31 -2.85 6.67
CA LYS A 8 -4.61 -3.49 7.79
C LYS A 8 -3.79 -4.67 7.28
N VAL A 9 -2.92 -5.19 8.11
CA VAL A 9 -2.12 -6.38 7.79
C VAL A 9 -3.06 -7.52 7.38
N GLY A 10 -2.74 -8.15 6.25
CA GLY A 10 -3.54 -9.23 5.68
C GLY A 10 -4.53 -8.80 4.63
N ASP A 11 -4.83 -7.49 4.55
CA ASP A 11 -5.73 -6.99 3.51
C ASP A 11 -5.02 -7.00 2.16
N THR A 12 -5.82 -7.10 1.10
CA THR A 12 -5.34 -6.97 -0.28
C THR A 12 -5.70 -5.58 -0.80
N LEU A 13 -4.73 -4.93 -1.41
CA LEU A 13 -4.95 -3.65 -2.07
C LEU A 13 -4.45 -3.71 -3.50
N TYR A 14 -4.80 -2.71 -4.29
CA TYR A 14 -4.36 -2.55 -5.68
C TYR A 14 -3.63 -1.23 -5.82
N TRP A 15 -2.62 -1.18 -6.69
CA TRP A 15 -1.95 0.08 -7.02
C TRP A 15 -1.37 0.00 -8.43
N TYR A 16 -1.18 1.17 -9.03
CA TYR A 16 -0.54 1.30 -10.33
C TYR A 16 0.98 1.38 -10.14
N CYS A 17 1.70 0.43 -10.74
CA CYS A 17 3.15 0.41 -10.67
C CYS A 17 3.73 1.14 -11.88
N ASN A 18 4.50 2.21 -11.62
CA ASN A 18 5.10 3.00 -12.70
C ASN A 18 6.23 2.25 -13.41
N GLU A 19 6.81 1.25 -12.79
CA GLU A 19 7.93 0.51 -13.39
C GLU A 19 7.49 -0.35 -14.56
N ASP A 20 6.32 -0.97 -14.46
CA ASP A 20 5.82 -1.84 -15.53
C ASP A 20 4.53 -1.36 -16.17
N GLY A 21 3.97 -0.26 -15.67
CA GLY A 21 2.75 0.31 -16.22
C GLY A 21 1.50 -0.51 -15.97
N ARG A 22 1.50 -1.34 -14.95
CA ARG A 22 0.38 -2.23 -14.62
C ARG A 22 -0.18 -1.97 -13.25
N VAL A 23 -1.46 -2.35 -13.08
CA VAL A 23 -2.07 -2.39 -11.75
C VAL A 23 -1.80 -3.77 -11.16
N HIS A 24 -1.25 -3.77 -9.95
CA HIS A 24 -0.97 -5.02 -9.21
C HIS A 24 -1.85 -5.10 -7.99
N ASN A 25 -2.16 -6.33 -7.58
CA ASN A 25 -2.73 -6.57 -6.27
C ASN A 25 -1.61 -7.02 -5.33
N ALA A 26 -1.74 -6.70 -4.07
CA ALA A 26 -0.71 -7.02 -3.09
C ALA A 26 -1.31 -7.20 -1.70
N GLU A 27 -0.69 -8.07 -0.94
CA GLU A 27 -1.06 -8.28 0.45
C GLU A 27 -0.27 -7.36 1.35
N VAL A 28 -0.97 -6.68 2.25
CA VAL A 28 -0.34 -5.77 3.21
C VAL A 28 0.38 -6.59 4.28
N GLN A 29 1.69 -6.35 4.40
CA GLN A 29 2.52 -7.02 5.40
C GLN A 29 2.68 -6.16 6.65
N PHE A 30 2.83 -4.84 6.45
CA PHE A 30 2.97 -3.89 7.56
C PHE A 30 2.26 -2.59 7.20
N VAL A 31 1.75 -1.92 8.23
CA VAL A 31 1.17 -0.59 8.10
C VAL A 31 2.08 0.36 8.87
N ASN A 32 2.63 1.35 8.17
CA ASN A 32 3.53 2.34 8.77
C ASN A 32 2.78 3.65 8.92
N VAL A 33 2.77 4.18 10.13
CA VAL A 33 2.03 5.39 10.47
C VAL A 33 2.93 6.36 11.24
N ALA A 34 2.94 7.61 10.79
CA ALA A 34 3.54 8.69 11.55
C ALA A 34 2.41 9.62 12.01
N LYS A 35 2.37 9.91 13.30
CA LYS A 35 1.33 10.76 13.92
C LYS A 35 1.96 11.88 14.72
N ALA A 36 1.24 13.00 14.80
CA ALA A 36 1.53 14.07 15.76
C ALA A 36 0.24 14.25 16.58
N GLY A 37 0.25 13.75 17.82
CA GLY A 37 -0.98 13.69 18.61
C GLY A 37 -2.00 12.80 17.94
N ASP A 38 -3.18 13.34 17.64
CA ASP A 38 -4.26 12.61 16.96
C ASP A 38 -4.25 12.81 15.44
N ILE A 39 -3.24 13.52 14.93
CA ILE A 39 -3.16 13.83 13.51
C ILE A 39 -2.24 12.86 12.80
N TYR A 40 -2.76 12.22 11.75
CA TYR A 40 -1.95 11.35 10.90
C TYR A 40 -1.15 12.21 9.92
N ILE A 41 0.19 12.10 9.99
CA ILE A 41 1.09 12.85 9.11
C ILE A 41 1.40 12.04 7.87
N GLU A 42 1.64 10.75 8.03
CA GLU A 42 2.00 9.87 6.93
C GLU A 42 1.45 8.46 7.20
N VAL A 43 0.90 7.85 6.16
CA VAL A 43 0.46 6.46 6.19
C VAL A 43 0.96 5.79 4.93
N ASN A 44 1.71 4.71 5.09
CA ASN A 44 2.10 3.88 3.96
C ASN A 44 2.05 2.41 4.33
N TYR A 45 2.10 1.57 3.30
CA TYR A 45 1.99 0.12 3.45
C TYR A 45 3.21 -0.55 2.87
N GLU A 46 3.70 -1.55 3.57
CA GLU A 46 4.70 -2.45 3.05
C GLU A 46 3.96 -3.67 2.54
N VAL A 47 4.09 -3.94 1.23
CA VAL A 47 3.32 -4.98 0.56
C VAL A 47 4.23 -5.93 -0.20
N GLU A 48 3.77 -7.16 -0.38
CA GLU A 48 4.46 -8.16 -1.20
C GLU A 48 3.69 -8.40 -2.48
N VAL A 49 4.43 -8.46 -3.59
CA VAL A 49 3.89 -8.70 -4.92
C VAL A 49 4.71 -9.78 -5.60
N GLU A 50 4.03 -10.70 -6.25
CA GLU A 50 4.69 -11.68 -7.09
C GLU A 50 4.83 -11.12 -8.50
N CYS A 51 6.08 -10.93 -8.94
CA CYS A 51 6.40 -10.47 -10.29
C CYS A 51 7.27 -11.52 -10.96
N ASN A 52 6.76 -12.16 -12.01
CA ASN A 52 7.50 -13.17 -12.79
C ASN A 52 8.11 -14.27 -11.90
N GLY A 53 7.35 -14.75 -10.93
CA GLY A 53 7.81 -15.81 -10.04
C GLY A 53 8.71 -15.34 -8.90
N THR A 54 8.99 -14.05 -8.81
CA THR A 54 9.80 -13.46 -7.74
C THR A 54 8.92 -12.60 -6.86
N ILE A 55 9.03 -12.77 -5.56
CA ILE A 55 8.31 -11.95 -4.59
C ILE A 55 9.14 -10.71 -4.30
N LYS A 56 8.54 -9.54 -4.48
CA LYS A 56 9.17 -8.25 -4.21
C LYS A 56 8.37 -7.48 -3.17
N THR A 57 9.07 -6.67 -2.38
CA THR A 57 8.47 -5.80 -1.38
C THR A 57 8.44 -4.37 -1.91
N PHE A 58 7.28 -3.72 -1.79
CA PHE A 58 7.11 -2.32 -2.17
C PHE A 58 6.53 -1.53 -1.01
N PHE A 59 6.83 -0.24 -0.99
CA PHE A 59 6.22 0.71 -0.06
C PHE A 59 5.25 1.58 -0.84
N ILE A 60 3.99 1.60 -0.42
CA ILE A 60 2.91 2.27 -1.14
C ILE A 60 2.24 3.26 -0.20
N ASP A 61 2.12 4.52 -0.64
CA ASP A 61 1.41 5.54 0.13
C ASP A 61 -0.08 5.25 0.14
N ASP A 62 -0.74 5.62 1.22
CA ASP A 62 -2.17 5.37 1.39
C ASP A 62 -3.01 5.92 0.24
N TYR A 63 -2.66 7.11 -0.26
CA TYR A 63 -3.44 7.72 -1.34
C TYR A 63 -3.25 7.03 -2.70
N ASP A 64 -2.18 6.25 -2.86
CA ASP A 64 -1.95 5.46 -4.09
C ASP A 64 -2.64 4.11 -4.05
N ALA A 65 -3.07 3.67 -2.87
CA ALA A 65 -3.72 2.38 -2.71
C ALA A 65 -5.19 2.46 -3.14
N MET A 66 -5.64 1.45 -3.86
CA MET A 66 -7.01 1.39 -4.41
C MET A 66 -7.71 0.13 -3.93
N ASP A 67 -9.04 0.20 -3.85
CA ASP A 67 -9.86 -0.94 -3.43
C ASP A 67 -10.10 -1.94 -4.57
N SER A 68 -9.88 -1.53 -5.81
CA SER A 68 -10.11 -2.37 -6.97
C SER A 68 -9.16 -1.97 -8.09
N GLU A 69 -9.13 -2.77 -9.15
CA GLU A 69 -8.29 -2.50 -10.32
C GLU A 69 -8.70 -1.26 -11.11
N LEU A 70 -9.89 -0.78 -10.89
CA LEU A 70 -10.43 0.37 -11.63
C LEU A 70 -10.54 1.61 -10.77
#